data_79fe708e9a8b5f4a48bc0646a4c239bb
#
_entry.id   79fe708e9a8b5f4a48bc0646a4c239bb
#
_cell.length_a   1.000
_cell.length_b   1.000
_cell.length_c   1.000
_cell.angle_alpha   90.00
_cell.angle_beta   90.00
_cell.angle_gamma   90.00
#
_symmetry.space_group_name_H-M   'P 1'
#
loop_
_entity.id
_entity.type
_entity.pdbx_description
1 polymer ?
#
loop_
_entity_poly.entity_id
_entity_poly.type
_entity_poly.pdbx_seq_one_letter_code
_entity_poly.pdbx_strand_id
1 'polypeptide(L)'
;LKENGINQENAVLLAGGAAGDFSTMSFEERIRVASIVIDEAGSIPVAMGAQTTSTQELIRLSKEANRLGASFIQVSCPFYFNHTEDDFFDHILEASRASEVGMIIYNTFWTSAEVSFGMVERLTKIPQVIGLKWATTRSVAMEFEDVVHSFAGQFCFIDNDLLFPISHMLGARAFEVHLCNHWPEWGIKLLKTLEAGDYKQVELDMVEEAKPFYKLWKKIEMEYTRGDGFLDKLCMELVGLPSSRCRPPTRDIRERYRQEAKKMLIASETPRVEG
;
A
#
# COMPACT_ATOMS: atom_id res chain seq x y z
N LEU A 1 15.16 -1.50 6.72
CA LEU A 1 14.86 -0.62 5.58
C LEU A 1 15.92 0.47 5.41
N LYS A 2 16.16 1.32 6.41
CA LYS A 2 17.13 2.43 6.33
C LYS A 2 18.56 1.96 5.99
N GLU A 3 19.03 0.91 6.63
CA GLU A 3 20.36 0.31 6.38
C GLU A 3 20.51 -0.21 4.94
N ASN A 4 19.40 -0.48 4.27
CA ASN A 4 19.37 -0.97 2.89
C ASN A 4 18.97 0.14 1.88
N GLY A 5 19.19 1.40 2.24
CA GLY A 5 19.08 2.53 1.32
C GLY A 5 17.70 3.20 1.21
N ILE A 6 16.70 2.74 1.97
CA ILE A 6 15.40 3.40 2.03
C ILE A 6 15.53 4.71 2.81
N ASN A 7 15.07 5.81 2.22
CA ASN A 7 15.17 7.16 2.77
C ASN A 7 14.00 8.05 2.29
N GLN A 8 14.00 9.31 2.70
CA GLN A 8 12.93 10.28 2.40
C GLN A 8 12.80 10.63 0.91
N GLU A 9 13.82 10.35 0.09
CA GLU A 9 13.81 10.68 -1.35
C GLU A 9 13.20 9.56 -2.19
N ASN A 10 13.16 8.33 -1.64
CA ASN A 10 12.75 7.16 -2.40
C ASN A 10 11.61 6.35 -1.78
N ALA A 11 11.09 6.73 -0.61
CA ALA A 11 10.02 5.96 0.01
C ALA A 11 9.08 6.79 0.91
N VAL A 12 7.86 6.29 1.03
CA VAL A 12 6.89 6.58 2.09
C VAL A 12 6.56 5.26 2.77
N LEU A 13 6.59 5.24 4.10
CA LEU A 13 6.21 4.04 4.86
C LEU A 13 4.71 4.09 5.19
N LEU A 14 4.01 2.97 5.01
CA LEU A 14 2.61 2.85 5.40
C LEU A 14 2.48 2.05 6.71
N ALA A 15 2.09 2.72 7.78
CA ALA A 15 1.83 2.11 9.07
C ALA A 15 0.36 1.68 9.20
N GLY A 16 0.09 0.40 9.43
CA GLY A 16 -1.27 -0.10 9.62
C GLY A 16 -2.14 -0.04 8.36
N GLY A 17 -1.58 -0.39 7.21
CA GLY A 17 -2.34 -0.69 5.99
C GLY A 17 -3.01 -2.06 6.06
N ALA A 18 -3.51 -2.58 4.92
CA ALA A 18 -4.15 -3.89 4.85
C ALA A 18 -3.18 -5.00 5.29
N ALA A 19 -1.98 -5.06 4.70
CA ALA A 19 -0.93 -6.00 5.12
C ALA A 19 -0.44 -5.78 6.56
N GLY A 20 -0.71 -4.61 7.14
CA GLY A 20 -0.43 -4.26 8.54
C GLY A 20 -1.55 -4.59 9.52
N ASP A 21 -2.52 -5.42 9.15
CA ASP A 21 -3.60 -5.91 10.01
C ASP A 21 -4.52 -4.83 10.62
N PHE A 22 -4.70 -3.66 9.99
CA PHE A 22 -5.51 -2.57 10.54
C PHE A 22 -6.91 -3.03 10.95
N SER A 23 -7.51 -3.95 10.17
CA SER A 23 -8.89 -4.43 10.35
C SER A 23 -9.10 -5.21 11.65
N THR A 24 -8.03 -5.65 12.29
CA THR A 24 -8.05 -6.44 13.54
C THR A 24 -7.41 -5.70 14.72
N MET A 25 -7.05 -4.44 14.53
CA MET A 25 -6.50 -3.58 15.58
C MET A 25 -7.57 -2.71 16.22
N SER A 26 -7.47 -2.48 17.53
CA SER A 26 -8.22 -1.41 18.19
C SER A 26 -7.73 -0.03 17.73
N PHE A 27 -8.52 1.00 18.01
CA PHE A 27 -8.12 2.37 17.74
C PHE A 27 -6.77 2.71 18.39
N GLU A 28 -6.59 2.35 19.66
CA GLU A 28 -5.38 2.61 20.43
C GLU A 28 -4.16 1.85 19.90
N GLU A 29 -4.36 0.61 19.43
CA GLU A 29 -3.30 -0.17 18.80
C GLU A 29 -2.85 0.46 17.48
N ARG A 30 -3.79 0.96 16.66
CA ARG A 30 -3.46 1.68 15.40
C ARG A 30 -2.63 2.92 15.68
N ILE A 31 -3.02 3.73 16.67
CA ILE A 31 -2.27 4.92 17.09
C ILE A 31 -0.87 4.55 17.58
N ARG A 32 -0.76 3.50 18.40
CA ARG A 32 0.53 3.03 18.91
C ARG A 32 1.46 2.55 17.79
N VAL A 33 0.95 1.78 16.85
CA VAL A 33 1.74 1.31 15.69
C VAL A 33 2.22 2.49 14.87
N ALA A 34 1.34 3.46 14.57
CA ALA A 34 1.72 4.65 13.83
C ALA A 34 2.81 5.46 14.57
N SER A 35 2.65 5.68 15.89
CA SER A 35 3.66 6.38 16.70
C SER A 35 5.03 5.71 16.61
N ILE A 36 5.09 4.39 16.80
CA ILE A 36 6.36 3.64 16.73
C ILE A 36 7.00 3.77 15.34
N VAL A 37 6.21 3.62 14.27
CA VAL A 37 6.73 3.71 12.90
C VAL A 37 7.23 5.13 12.61
N ILE A 38 6.52 6.17 13.05
CA ILE A 38 6.94 7.57 12.87
C ILE A 38 8.24 7.83 13.60
N ASP A 39 8.34 7.42 14.86
CA ASP A 39 9.55 7.60 15.67
C ASP A 39 10.77 6.89 15.05
N GLU A 40 10.59 5.65 14.58
CA GLU A 40 11.66 4.86 13.97
C GLU A 40 12.00 5.27 12.52
N ALA A 41 11.05 5.85 11.79
CA ALA A 41 11.26 6.31 10.42
C ALA A 41 12.26 7.46 10.33
N GLY A 42 12.29 8.34 11.34
CA GLY A 42 13.11 9.55 11.34
C GLY A 42 12.64 10.53 10.27
N SER A 43 13.44 10.76 9.22
CA SER A 43 13.09 11.68 8.13
C SER A 43 12.22 11.05 7.03
N ILE A 44 12.03 9.73 7.03
CA ILE A 44 11.21 9.06 6.01
C ILE A 44 9.73 9.40 6.26
N PRO A 45 8.99 9.94 5.27
CA PRO A 45 7.57 10.22 5.44
C PRO A 45 6.78 8.96 5.81
N VAL A 46 5.82 9.11 6.73
CA VAL A 46 4.94 8.03 7.15
C VAL A 46 3.49 8.36 6.83
N ALA A 47 2.82 7.45 6.14
CA ALA A 47 1.38 7.41 6.00
C ALA A 47 0.79 6.50 7.09
N MET A 48 -0.23 6.95 7.79
CA MET A 48 -0.99 6.13 8.72
C MET A 48 -2.24 5.58 8.02
N GLY A 49 -2.46 4.28 8.12
CA GLY A 49 -3.71 3.67 7.65
C GLY A 49 -4.92 4.17 8.46
N ALA A 50 -5.88 4.80 7.79
CA ALA A 50 -7.07 5.38 8.41
C ALA A 50 -8.39 4.78 7.88
N GLN A 51 -8.32 3.60 7.27
CA GLN A 51 -9.51 2.90 6.77
C GLN A 51 -10.47 2.57 7.90
N THR A 52 -11.73 2.94 7.73
CA THR A 52 -12.82 2.71 8.69
C THR A 52 -14.18 2.83 7.99
N THR A 53 -15.21 2.30 8.61
CA THR A 53 -16.61 2.45 8.18
C THR A 53 -17.31 3.65 8.81
N SER A 54 -16.64 4.36 9.73
CA SER A 54 -17.23 5.45 10.52
C SER A 54 -16.53 6.78 10.22
N THR A 55 -17.27 7.76 9.73
CA THR A 55 -16.75 9.12 9.51
C THR A 55 -16.21 9.75 10.82
N GLN A 56 -16.87 9.49 11.95
CA GLN A 56 -16.39 9.99 13.25
C GLN A 56 -15.06 9.35 13.66
N GLU A 57 -14.87 8.07 13.36
CA GLU A 57 -13.58 7.41 13.60
C GLU A 57 -12.51 7.92 12.64
N LEU A 58 -12.82 8.15 11.35
CA LEU A 58 -11.90 8.75 10.40
C LEU A 58 -11.42 10.12 10.87
N ILE A 59 -12.34 10.98 11.35
CA ILE A 59 -12.00 12.28 11.93
C ILE A 59 -11.04 12.13 13.12
N ARG A 60 -11.30 11.17 14.02
CA ARG A 60 -10.40 10.92 15.16
C ARG A 60 -9.03 10.42 14.71
N LEU A 61 -8.98 9.48 13.77
CA LEU A 61 -7.72 8.98 13.20
C LEU A 61 -6.92 10.09 12.51
N SER A 62 -7.58 10.97 11.76
CA SER A 62 -6.95 12.11 11.09
C SER A 62 -6.32 13.08 12.09
N LYS A 63 -7.03 13.40 13.17
CA LYS A 63 -6.51 14.26 14.25
C LYS A 63 -5.32 13.64 14.96
N GLU A 64 -5.39 12.33 15.27
CA GLU A 64 -4.29 11.63 15.92
C GLU A 64 -3.07 11.51 15.00
N ALA A 65 -3.26 11.21 13.70
CA ALA A 65 -2.19 11.19 12.72
C ALA A 65 -1.46 12.55 12.65
N ASN A 66 -2.21 13.64 12.60
CA ASN A 66 -1.65 15.01 12.62
C ASN A 66 -0.89 15.28 13.93
N ARG A 67 -1.45 14.90 15.08
CA ARG A 67 -0.81 15.06 16.41
C ARG A 67 0.50 14.28 16.52
N LEU A 68 0.56 13.09 15.93
CA LEU A 68 1.76 12.24 15.91
C LEU A 68 2.83 12.71 14.92
N GLY A 69 2.50 13.62 14.00
CA GLY A 69 3.41 14.07 12.95
C GLY A 69 3.46 13.12 11.75
N ALA A 70 2.42 12.30 11.53
CA ALA A 70 2.30 11.57 10.28
C ALA A 70 2.24 12.55 9.09
N SER A 71 2.95 12.25 8.02
CA SER A 71 2.91 13.08 6.82
C SER A 71 1.57 12.95 6.10
N PHE A 72 0.98 11.74 6.14
CA PHE A 72 -0.24 11.41 5.42
C PHE A 72 -1.11 10.43 6.19
N ILE A 73 -2.38 10.36 5.79
CA ILE A 73 -3.27 9.21 6.10
C ILE A 73 -3.69 8.54 4.81
N GLN A 74 -3.90 7.21 4.84
CA GLN A 74 -4.51 6.47 3.75
C GLN A 74 -5.98 6.21 4.08
N VAL A 75 -6.88 6.66 3.20
CA VAL A 75 -8.34 6.57 3.34
C VAL A 75 -8.92 5.75 2.19
N SER A 76 -9.80 4.81 2.47
CA SER A 76 -10.57 4.07 1.47
C SER A 76 -12.07 4.26 1.67
N CYS A 77 -12.85 3.92 0.65
CA CYS A 77 -14.31 3.90 0.78
C CYS A 77 -14.71 3.03 2.00
N PRO A 78 -15.70 3.44 2.78
CA PRO A 78 -16.29 2.59 3.81
C PRO A 78 -16.70 1.22 3.24
N PHE A 79 -16.44 0.18 3.99
CA PHE A 79 -16.68 -1.21 3.60
C PHE A 79 -17.82 -1.81 4.42
N TYR A 80 -18.28 -3.00 4.10
CA TYR A 80 -19.40 -3.77 4.65
C TYR A 80 -20.74 -3.51 3.93
N PHE A 81 -21.23 -2.28 3.87
CA PHE A 81 -22.40 -1.91 3.06
C PHE A 81 -21.94 -1.21 1.78
N ASN A 82 -22.78 -1.27 0.75
CA ASN A 82 -22.55 -0.51 -0.47
C ASN A 82 -22.82 0.98 -0.22
N HIS A 83 -21.78 1.77 -0.36
CA HIS A 83 -21.84 3.21 -0.31
C HIS A 83 -21.76 3.79 -1.73
N THR A 84 -22.32 4.98 -1.90
CA THR A 84 -22.18 5.73 -3.15
C THR A 84 -20.88 6.51 -3.19
N GLU A 85 -20.48 6.99 -4.36
CA GLU A 85 -19.35 7.92 -4.46
C GLU A 85 -19.60 9.23 -3.68
N ASP A 86 -20.86 9.68 -3.60
CA ASP A 86 -21.22 10.86 -2.80
C ASP A 86 -20.99 10.62 -1.30
N ASP A 87 -21.41 9.46 -0.78
CA ASP A 87 -21.15 9.08 0.61
C ASP A 87 -19.62 9.06 0.88
N PHE A 88 -18.84 8.54 -0.07
CA PHE A 88 -17.40 8.48 0.07
C PHE A 88 -16.76 9.87 -0.03
N PHE A 89 -17.23 10.70 -0.95
CA PHE A 89 -16.77 12.08 -1.04
C PHE A 89 -17.00 12.87 0.25
N ASP A 90 -18.22 12.76 0.81
CA ASP A 90 -18.56 13.43 2.06
C ASP A 90 -17.74 12.90 3.24
N HIS A 91 -17.47 11.60 3.27
CA HIS A 91 -16.61 10.96 4.27
C HIS A 91 -15.19 11.58 4.27
N ILE A 92 -14.59 11.79 3.08
CA ILE A 92 -13.29 12.45 2.90
C ILE A 92 -13.37 13.94 3.29
N LEU A 93 -14.40 14.63 2.81
CA LEU A 93 -14.58 16.06 3.03
C LEU A 93 -14.72 16.40 4.53
N GLU A 94 -15.49 15.62 5.29
CA GLU A 94 -15.63 15.83 6.74
C GLU A 94 -14.29 15.62 7.47
N ALA A 95 -13.51 14.63 7.09
CA ALA A 95 -12.19 14.40 7.67
C ALA A 95 -11.20 15.52 7.31
N SER A 96 -11.24 16.03 6.07
CA SER A 96 -10.37 17.11 5.61
C SER A 96 -10.64 18.45 6.34
N ARG A 97 -11.88 18.69 6.73
CA ARG A 97 -12.27 19.87 7.55
C ARG A 97 -11.76 19.78 8.99
N ALA A 98 -11.47 18.58 9.46
CA ALA A 98 -11.13 18.32 10.85
C ALA A 98 -9.63 18.26 11.13
N SER A 99 -8.79 18.13 10.08
CA SER A 99 -7.34 17.94 10.20
C SER A 99 -6.61 18.42 8.95
N GLU A 100 -5.41 18.95 9.14
CA GLU A 100 -4.53 19.41 8.04
C GLU A 100 -3.64 18.30 7.46
N VAL A 101 -3.72 17.07 7.98
CA VAL A 101 -2.91 15.95 7.48
C VAL A 101 -3.23 15.65 6.01
N GLY A 102 -2.21 15.41 5.19
CA GLY A 102 -2.39 15.01 3.80
C GLY A 102 -3.12 13.66 3.67
N MET A 103 -3.94 13.52 2.65
CA MET A 103 -4.76 12.33 2.43
C MET A 103 -4.37 11.63 1.13
N ILE A 104 -4.12 10.34 1.21
CA ILE A 104 -3.98 9.42 0.08
C ILE A 104 -5.29 8.64 -0.02
N ILE A 105 -6.03 8.84 -1.09
CA ILE A 105 -7.29 8.12 -1.34
C ILE A 105 -6.96 6.78 -2.00
N TYR A 106 -7.39 5.71 -1.36
CA TYR A 106 -7.13 4.36 -1.83
C TYR A 106 -8.36 3.78 -2.53
N ASN A 107 -8.32 3.75 -3.86
CA ASN A 107 -9.27 3.03 -4.68
C ASN A 107 -8.89 1.55 -4.70
N THR A 108 -9.76 0.70 -4.18
CA THR A 108 -9.46 -0.73 -4.02
C THR A 108 -10.72 -1.59 -4.14
N PHE A 109 -10.55 -2.76 -4.73
CA PHE A 109 -11.60 -3.77 -4.84
C PHE A 109 -12.06 -4.38 -3.49
N TRP A 110 -11.36 -4.08 -2.39
CA TRP A 110 -11.75 -4.51 -1.03
C TRP A 110 -12.91 -3.70 -0.45
N THR A 111 -13.31 -2.60 -1.08
CA THR A 111 -14.32 -1.69 -0.57
C THR A 111 -15.60 -1.73 -1.39
N SER A 112 -16.62 -1.01 -0.96
CA SER A 112 -17.97 -1.08 -1.53
C SER A 112 -18.21 -0.19 -2.74
N ALA A 113 -17.34 0.77 -2.99
CA ALA A 113 -17.42 1.65 -4.16
C ALA A 113 -16.04 1.89 -4.75
N GLU A 114 -15.98 1.97 -6.06
CA GLU A 114 -14.80 2.37 -6.81
C GLU A 114 -14.78 3.89 -6.99
N VAL A 115 -13.60 4.45 -7.21
CA VAL A 115 -13.40 5.87 -7.47
C VAL A 115 -13.42 6.08 -8.98
N SER A 116 -14.47 6.72 -9.51
CA SER A 116 -14.57 7.05 -10.92
C SER A 116 -13.71 8.26 -11.30
N PHE A 117 -13.55 8.48 -12.60
CA PHE A 117 -12.91 9.69 -13.13
C PHE A 117 -13.58 10.97 -12.61
N GLY A 118 -14.92 11.01 -12.58
CA GLY A 118 -15.68 12.14 -12.04
C GLY A 118 -15.45 12.37 -10.55
N MET A 119 -15.27 11.31 -9.78
CA MET A 119 -14.91 11.41 -8.37
C MET A 119 -13.50 12.02 -8.21
N VAL A 120 -12.51 11.60 -9.02
CA VAL A 120 -11.15 12.17 -8.98
C VAL A 120 -11.20 13.66 -9.30
N GLU A 121 -11.96 14.08 -10.30
CA GLU A 121 -12.16 15.50 -10.61
C GLU A 121 -12.73 16.27 -9.41
N ARG A 122 -13.69 15.72 -8.68
CA ARG A 122 -14.22 16.34 -7.46
C ARG A 122 -13.17 16.44 -6.35
N LEU A 123 -12.32 15.43 -6.18
CA LEU A 123 -11.28 15.40 -5.17
C LEU A 123 -10.23 16.50 -5.36
N THR A 124 -10.04 17.02 -6.58
CA THR A 124 -9.14 18.18 -6.82
C THR A 124 -9.52 19.42 -6.01
N LYS A 125 -10.77 19.49 -5.53
CA LYS A 125 -11.30 20.62 -4.74
C LYS A 125 -11.00 20.51 -3.24
N ILE A 126 -10.41 19.40 -2.79
CA ILE A 126 -10.04 19.17 -1.38
C ILE A 126 -8.51 19.29 -1.27
N PRO A 127 -7.98 20.39 -0.73
CA PRO A 127 -6.53 20.64 -0.69
C PRO A 127 -5.71 19.57 0.06
N GLN A 128 -6.31 18.90 1.04
CA GLN A 128 -5.66 17.84 1.80
C GLN A 128 -5.49 16.56 0.99
N VAL A 129 -6.26 16.34 -0.09
CA VAL A 129 -6.06 15.18 -0.96
C VAL A 129 -4.86 15.43 -1.85
N ILE A 130 -3.78 14.69 -1.58
CA ILE A 130 -2.48 14.88 -2.25
C ILE A 130 -2.11 13.72 -3.15
N GLY A 131 -2.79 12.60 -3.04
CA GLY A 131 -2.49 11.43 -3.84
C GLY A 131 -3.62 10.40 -3.87
N LEU A 132 -3.53 9.55 -4.89
CA LEU A 132 -4.42 8.42 -5.08
C LEU A 132 -3.59 7.14 -5.21
N LYS A 133 -3.98 6.12 -4.46
CA LYS A 133 -3.47 4.76 -4.58
C LYS A 133 -4.52 3.91 -5.29
N TRP A 134 -4.09 3.14 -6.28
CA TRP A 134 -4.98 2.40 -7.15
C TRP A 134 -4.68 0.91 -7.14
N ALA A 135 -5.65 0.10 -6.72
CA ALA A 135 -5.64 -1.35 -6.77
C ALA A 135 -7.04 -1.83 -7.12
N THR A 136 -7.30 -2.04 -8.39
CA THR A 136 -8.60 -2.44 -8.88
C THR A 136 -8.51 -3.74 -9.69
N THR A 137 -9.63 -4.25 -10.12
CA THR A 137 -9.63 -5.37 -11.06
C THR A 137 -9.24 -4.89 -12.46
N ARG A 138 -8.66 -5.77 -13.27
CA ARG A 138 -8.21 -5.43 -14.63
C ARG A 138 -9.27 -4.79 -15.53
N SER A 139 -10.54 -5.00 -15.24
CA SER A 139 -11.64 -4.39 -15.98
C SER A 139 -11.73 -2.86 -15.85
N VAL A 140 -11.12 -2.30 -14.82
CA VAL A 140 -11.04 -0.85 -14.56
C VAL A 140 -9.62 -0.29 -14.70
N ALA A 141 -8.66 -1.08 -15.18
CA ALA A 141 -7.29 -0.61 -15.40
C ALA A 141 -7.21 0.55 -16.41
N MET A 142 -8.04 0.54 -17.44
CA MET A 142 -8.11 1.64 -18.41
C MET A 142 -8.55 2.96 -17.78
N GLU A 143 -9.43 2.92 -16.78
CA GLU A 143 -9.83 4.10 -16.04
C GLU A 143 -8.66 4.67 -15.21
N PHE A 144 -7.81 3.81 -14.64
CA PHE A 144 -6.59 4.24 -13.98
C PHE A 144 -5.64 4.98 -14.93
N GLU A 145 -5.45 4.47 -16.14
CA GLU A 145 -4.63 5.12 -17.16
C GLU A 145 -5.16 6.51 -17.52
N ASP A 146 -6.47 6.64 -17.76
CA ASP A 146 -7.13 7.92 -18.04
C ASP A 146 -6.99 8.91 -16.89
N VAL A 147 -7.16 8.44 -15.65
CA VAL A 147 -7.06 9.25 -14.44
C VAL A 147 -5.62 9.73 -14.25
N VAL A 148 -4.62 8.85 -14.38
CA VAL A 148 -3.21 9.23 -14.26
C VAL A 148 -2.85 10.26 -15.32
N HIS A 149 -3.19 9.99 -16.58
CA HIS A 149 -2.91 10.91 -17.67
C HIS A 149 -3.49 12.31 -17.45
N SER A 150 -4.71 12.38 -16.93
CA SER A 150 -5.44 13.65 -16.75
C SER A 150 -5.03 14.43 -15.50
N PHE A 151 -4.63 13.75 -14.43
CA PHE A 151 -4.44 14.37 -13.11
C PHE A 151 -3.05 14.23 -12.51
N ALA A 152 -2.06 13.67 -13.22
CA ALA A 152 -0.69 13.52 -12.71
C ALA A 152 0.00 14.85 -12.34
N GLY A 153 -0.48 15.97 -12.86
CA GLY A 153 -0.02 17.31 -12.46
C GLY A 153 -0.62 17.83 -11.14
N GLN A 154 -1.63 17.16 -10.60
CA GLN A 154 -2.36 17.58 -9.39
C GLN A 154 -2.19 16.60 -8.23
N PHE A 155 -2.10 15.31 -8.53
CA PHE A 155 -2.00 14.24 -7.54
C PHE A 155 -0.75 13.40 -7.73
N CYS A 156 -0.22 12.87 -6.64
CA CYS A 156 0.71 11.77 -6.68
C CYS A 156 -0.07 10.45 -6.84
N PHE A 157 0.18 9.75 -7.94
CA PHE A 157 -0.42 8.42 -8.18
C PHE A 157 0.51 7.33 -7.69
N ILE A 158 -0.08 6.38 -6.93
CA ILE A 158 0.57 5.19 -6.42
C ILE A 158 -0.03 3.99 -7.13
N ASP A 159 0.76 3.38 -8.01
CA ASP A 159 0.35 2.15 -8.71
C ASP A 159 0.47 0.94 -7.78
N ASN A 160 -0.65 0.27 -7.58
CA ASN A 160 -0.73 -1.00 -6.84
C ASN A 160 -1.35 -2.12 -7.71
N ASP A 161 -1.43 -1.89 -9.02
CA ASP A 161 -1.93 -2.87 -10.01
C ASP A 161 -0.81 -3.58 -10.77
N LEU A 162 0.44 -3.29 -10.42
CA LEU A 162 1.63 -3.83 -11.10
C LEU A 162 1.74 -3.43 -12.58
N LEU A 163 1.18 -2.30 -12.96
CA LEU A 163 1.24 -1.70 -14.30
C LEU A 163 2.40 -0.69 -14.41
N PHE A 164 3.45 -0.86 -13.66
CA PHE A 164 4.49 0.11 -13.39
C PHE A 164 5.06 0.83 -14.63
N PRO A 165 5.42 0.14 -15.73
CA PRO A 165 5.87 0.84 -16.94
C PRO A 165 4.81 1.77 -17.53
N ILE A 166 3.57 1.30 -17.62
CA ILE A 166 2.47 2.05 -18.23
C ILE A 166 2.12 3.26 -17.38
N SER A 167 1.89 3.04 -16.08
CA SER A 167 1.52 4.11 -15.16
C SER A 167 2.64 5.16 -15.01
N HIS A 168 3.91 4.73 -15.01
CA HIS A 168 5.06 5.64 -15.00
C HIS A 168 5.13 6.51 -16.27
N MET A 169 4.94 5.93 -17.46
CA MET A 169 4.89 6.69 -18.72
C MET A 169 3.79 7.75 -18.71
N LEU A 170 2.65 7.47 -18.06
CA LEU A 170 1.52 8.39 -17.96
C LEU A 170 1.65 9.42 -16.84
N GLY A 171 2.60 9.27 -15.93
CA GLY A 171 2.89 10.25 -14.89
C GLY A 171 2.80 9.79 -13.45
N ALA A 172 2.49 8.51 -13.18
CA ALA A 172 2.63 7.97 -11.82
C ALA A 172 4.09 8.01 -11.37
N ARG A 173 4.33 8.28 -10.09
CA ARG A 173 5.68 8.40 -9.51
C ARG A 173 5.86 7.62 -8.21
N ALA A 174 4.85 6.90 -7.80
CA ALA A 174 4.92 6.03 -6.62
C ALA A 174 4.36 4.65 -6.96
N PHE A 175 4.96 3.62 -6.37
CA PHE A 175 4.65 2.23 -6.68
C PHE A 175 4.60 1.44 -5.38
N GLU A 176 3.50 0.73 -5.15
CA GLU A 176 3.45 -0.17 -4.01
C GLU A 176 4.08 -1.50 -4.37
N VAL A 177 5.03 -1.92 -3.54
CA VAL A 177 5.78 -3.14 -3.77
C VAL A 177 5.90 -3.93 -2.48
N HIS A 178 5.22 -5.06 -2.39
CA HIS A 178 5.26 -5.98 -1.26
C HIS A 178 6.69 -6.49 -0.99
N LEU A 179 7.48 -6.72 -2.04
CA LEU A 179 8.85 -7.20 -1.93
C LEU A 179 9.72 -6.29 -1.05
N CYS A 180 9.46 -4.99 -1.01
CA CYS A 180 10.24 -4.03 -0.21
C CYS A 180 10.22 -4.33 1.28
N ASN A 181 9.23 -5.08 1.79
CA ASN A 181 9.17 -5.48 3.19
C ASN A 181 10.32 -6.42 3.59
N HIS A 182 10.81 -7.24 2.64
CA HIS A 182 11.88 -8.20 2.87
C HIS A 182 13.08 -8.03 1.93
N TRP A 183 12.91 -7.30 0.83
CA TRP A 183 13.94 -6.99 -0.15
C TRP A 183 13.86 -5.52 -0.62
N PRO A 184 14.22 -4.56 0.26
CA PRO A 184 14.08 -3.12 -0.04
C PRO A 184 14.92 -2.65 -1.22
N GLU A 185 16.07 -3.28 -1.50
CA GLU A 185 16.95 -2.96 -2.62
C GLU A 185 16.25 -3.17 -3.97
N TRP A 186 15.30 -4.11 -4.03
CA TRP A 186 14.50 -4.36 -5.22
C TRP A 186 13.64 -3.13 -5.60
N GLY A 187 13.01 -2.50 -4.63
CA GLY A 187 12.23 -1.27 -4.86
C GLY A 187 13.10 -0.11 -5.33
N ILE A 188 14.31 0.02 -4.80
CA ILE A 188 15.27 1.05 -5.26
C ILE A 188 15.71 0.77 -6.70
N LYS A 189 15.97 -0.49 -7.05
CA LYS A 189 16.27 -0.93 -8.41
C LYS A 189 15.11 -0.58 -9.35
N LEU A 190 13.87 -0.92 -8.97
CA LEU A 190 12.66 -0.61 -9.74
C LEU A 190 12.57 0.88 -10.05
N LEU A 191 12.67 1.74 -9.04
CA LEU A 191 12.59 3.19 -9.23
C LEU A 191 13.66 3.69 -10.20
N LYS A 192 14.92 3.28 -10.02
CA LYS A 192 16.02 3.69 -10.91
C LYS A 192 15.81 3.25 -12.35
N THR A 193 15.28 2.05 -12.56
CA THR A 193 15.04 1.50 -13.89
C THR A 193 13.87 2.21 -14.58
N LEU A 194 12.81 2.53 -13.82
CA LEU A 194 11.69 3.35 -14.30
C LEU A 194 12.15 4.77 -14.68
N GLU A 195 12.91 5.44 -13.82
CA GLU A 195 13.45 6.78 -14.04
C GLU A 195 14.39 6.83 -15.26
N ALA A 196 15.13 5.74 -15.51
CA ALA A 196 15.95 5.60 -16.72
C ALA A 196 15.13 5.34 -17.98
N GLY A 197 13.83 5.06 -17.87
CA GLY A 197 12.95 4.71 -19.00
C GLY A 197 13.20 3.33 -19.58
N ASP A 198 13.93 2.46 -18.87
CA ASP A 198 14.19 1.08 -19.33
C ASP A 198 13.03 0.16 -18.95
N TYR A 199 11.88 0.40 -19.54
CA TYR A 199 10.65 -0.34 -19.29
C TYR A 199 10.76 -1.83 -19.64
N LYS A 200 11.62 -2.18 -20.60
CA LYS A 200 11.88 -3.59 -20.92
C LYS A 200 12.54 -4.30 -19.76
N GLN A 201 13.52 -3.68 -19.13
CA GLN A 201 14.20 -4.26 -17.98
C GLN A 201 13.24 -4.34 -16.78
N VAL A 202 12.37 -3.34 -16.59
CA VAL A 202 11.33 -3.40 -15.54
C VAL A 202 10.45 -4.65 -15.72
N GLU A 203 9.97 -4.92 -16.94
CA GLU A 203 9.14 -6.10 -17.22
C GLU A 203 9.89 -7.41 -17.00
N LEU A 204 11.18 -7.48 -17.33
CA LEU A 204 12.00 -8.66 -17.07
C LEU A 204 12.15 -8.89 -15.57
N ASP A 205 12.51 -7.87 -14.79
CA ASP A 205 12.63 -7.92 -13.34
C ASP A 205 11.29 -8.32 -12.68
N MET A 206 10.17 -7.78 -13.18
CA MET A 206 8.84 -8.18 -12.71
C MET A 206 8.55 -9.66 -12.94
N VAL A 207 8.90 -10.20 -14.10
CA VAL A 207 8.61 -11.61 -14.45
C VAL A 207 9.52 -12.56 -13.68
N GLU A 208 10.79 -12.24 -13.55
CA GLU A 208 11.81 -13.13 -13.00
C GLU A 208 11.87 -13.06 -11.46
N GLU A 209 11.78 -11.86 -10.90
CA GLU A 209 12.02 -11.61 -9.47
C GLU A 209 10.73 -11.38 -8.66
N ALA A 210 9.77 -10.58 -9.18
CA ALA A 210 8.57 -10.24 -8.41
C ALA A 210 7.40 -11.21 -8.62
N LYS A 211 7.15 -11.63 -9.85
CA LYS A 211 6.01 -12.50 -10.17
C LYS A 211 5.97 -13.83 -9.42
N PRO A 212 7.09 -14.49 -9.06
CA PRO A 212 7.07 -15.67 -8.21
C PRO A 212 6.38 -15.42 -6.85
N PHE A 213 6.62 -14.27 -6.21
CA PHE A 213 5.95 -13.87 -4.97
C PHE A 213 4.43 -13.76 -5.17
N TYR A 214 3.97 -13.04 -6.19
CA TYR A 214 2.54 -12.85 -6.45
C TYR A 214 1.83 -14.15 -6.88
N LYS A 215 2.54 -15.09 -7.52
CA LYS A 215 2.00 -16.42 -7.82
C LYS A 215 1.76 -17.22 -6.54
N LEU A 216 2.71 -17.22 -5.61
CA LEU A 216 2.55 -17.90 -4.33
C LEU A 216 1.48 -17.23 -3.47
N TRP A 217 1.44 -15.90 -3.45
CA TRP A 217 0.38 -15.16 -2.79
C TRP A 217 -0.99 -15.55 -3.32
N LYS A 218 -1.18 -15.56 -4.64
CA LYS A 218 -2.44 -15.98 -5.27
C LYS A 218 -2.83 -17.41 -4.92
N LYS A 219 -1.88 -18.31 -4.84
CA LYS A 219 -2.11 -19.69 -4.39
C LYS A 219 -2.63 -19.71 -2.94
N ILE A 220 -2.01 -18.97 -2.03
CA ILE A 220 -2.42 -18.88 -0.63
C ILE A 220 -3.84 -18.30 -0.50
N GLU A 221 -4.16 -17.26 -1.28
CA GLU A 221 -5.51 -16.69 -1.34
C GLU A 221 -6.57 -17.72 -1.73
N MET A 222 -6.27 -18.56 -2.71
CA MET A 222 -7.20 -19.57 -3.19
C MET A 222 -7.34 -20.76 -2.24
N GLU A 223 -6.26 -21.16 -1.58
CA GLU A 223 -6.21 -22.36 -0.74
C GLU A 223 -6.63 -22.09 0.70
N TYR A 224 -6.41 -20.88 1.21
CA TYR A 224 -6.53 -20.62 2.64
C TYR A 224 -7.15 -19.29 3.00
N THR A 225 -6.51 -18.17 2.68
CA THR A 225 -6.95 -16.86 3.18
C THR A 225 -6.73 -15.77 2.14
N ARG A 226 -7.73 -14.90 2.03
CA ARG A 226 -7.64 -13.65 1.26
C ARG A 226 -7.11 -12.50 2.12
N GLY A 227 -6.67 -12.78 3.36
CA GLY A 227 -6.04 -11.79 4.23
C GLY A 227 -4.71 -11.33 3.65
N ASP A 228 -4.52 -10.03 3.61
CA ASP A 228 -3.29 -9.40 3.17
C ASP A 228 -2.17 -9.60 4.21
N GLY A 229 -0.90 -9.52 3.80
CA GLY A 229 0.26 -9.58 4.69
C GLY A 229 0.71 -10.96 5.16
N PHE A 230 0.00 -12.05 4.87
CA PHE A 230 0.38 -13.38 5.31
C PHE A 230 1.74 -13.82 4.74
N LEU A 231 1.92 -13.70 3.43
CA LEU A 231 3.16 -14.06 2.75
C LEU A 231 4.30 -13.08 3.06
N ASP A 232 4.00 -11.77 3.17
CA ASP A 232 4.98 -10.76 3.56
C ASP A 232 5.65 -11.11 4.88
N LYS A 233 4.86 -11.41 5.90
CA LYS A 233 5.34 -11.77 7.24
C LYS A 233 6.18 -13.04 7.23
N LEU A 234 5.81 -14.02 6.41
CA LEU A 234 6.61 -15.23 6.23
C LEU A 234 7.94 -14.94 5.54
N CYS A 235 7.93 -14.14 4.47
CA CYS A 235 9.15 -13.75 3.76
C CYS A 235 10.09 -12.93 4.66
N MET A 236 9.55 -11.98 5.43
CA MET A 236 10.33 -11.22 6.41
C MET A 236 11.06 -12.14 7.42
N GLU A 237 10.37 -13.16 7.92
CA GLU A 237 10.98 -14.15 8.82
C GLU A 237 12.07 -14.97 8.13
N LEU A 238 11.85 -15.35 6.86
CA LEU A 238 12.81 -16.17 6.10
C LEU A 238 14.11 -15.41 5.72
N VAL A 239 14.08 -14.08 5.72
CA VAL A 239 15.28 -13.24 5.55
C VAL A 239 15.88 -12.78 6.88
N GLY A 240 15.47 -13.41 8.00
CA GLY A 240 16.02 -13.14 9.33
C GLY A 240 15.46 -11.91 10.04
N LEU A 241 14.41 -11.29 9.53
CA LEU A 241 13.74 -10.17 10.21
C LEU A 241 12.76 -10.69 11.28
N PRO A 242 12.61 -9.98 12.42
CA PRO A 242 11.55 -10.31 13.35
C PRO A 242 10.21 -10.09 12.67
N SER A 243 9.42 -11.16 12.56
CA SER A 243 8.10 -11.08 11.96
C SER A 243 7.02 -11.40 12.98
N SER A 244 5.91 -10.71 12.89
CA SER A 244 4.72 -10.99 13.69
C SER A 244 3.82 -11.98 12.96
N ARG A 245 3.03 -12.72 13.72
CA ARG A 245 1.93 -13.51 13.15
C ARG A 245 0.81 -12.60 12.69
N CYS A 246 0.02 -13.07 11.72
CA CYS A 246 -1.27 -12.42 11.44
C CYS A 246 -2.13 -12.44 12.70
N ARG A 247 -2.89 -11.37 12.90
CA ARG A 247 -3.76 -11.25 14.08
C ARG A 247 -5.00 -12.14 13.93
N PRO A 248 -5.55 -12.66 15.02
CA PRO A 248 -6.86 -13.34 14.97
C PRO A 248 -7.92 -12.45 14.28
N PRO A 249 -8.86 -13.02 13.51
CA PRO A 249 -9.17 -14.44 13.43
C PRO A 249 -8.30 -15.26 12.45
N THR A 250 -7.32 -14.67 11.80
CA THR A 250 -6.44 -15.40 10.87
C THR A 250 -5.57 -16.40 11.64
N ARG A 251 -5.69 -17.68 11.30
CA ARG A 251 -4.87 -18.74 11.89
C ARG A 251 -3.46 -18.67 11.33
N ASP A 252 -2.46 -18.92 12.18
CA ASP A 252 -1.09 -19.05 11.74
C ASP A 252 -0.83 -20.45 11.20
N ILE A 253 -0.76 -20.57 9.88
CA ILE A 253 -0.42 -21.80 9.17
C ILE A 253 0.84 -21.63 8.29
N ARG A 254 1.71 -20.67 8.64
CA ARG A 254 2.90 -20.32 7.84
C ARG A 254 3.82 -21.50 7.58
N GLU A 255 3.91 -22.45 8.52
CA GLU A 255 4.71 -23.66 8.34
C GLU A 255 4.31 -24.48 7.11
N ARG A 256 3.03 -24.47 6.73
CA ARG A 256 2.56 -25.15 5.51
C ARG A 256 3.21 -24.62 4.24
N TYR A 257 3.52 -23.32 4.20
CA TYR A 257 4.06 -22.65 3.02
C TYR A 257 5.54 -22.32 3.15
N ARG A 258 6.17 -22.57 4.29
CA ARG A 258 7.56 -22.15 4.59
C ARG A 258 8.55 -22.67 3.55
N GLN A 259 8.49 -23.94 3.19
CA GLN A 259 9.42 -24.54 2.24
C GLN A 259 9.21 -24.01 0.82
N GLU A 260 7.96 -23.74 0.44
CA GLU A 260 7.64 -23.19 -0.87
C GLU A 260 8.08 -21.71 -0.97
N ALA A 261 7.80 -20.92 0.07
CA ALA A 261 8.26 -19.54 0.17
C ALA A 261 9.81 -19.44 0.15
N LYS A 262 10.50 -20.32 0.91
CA LYS A 262 11.96 -20.37 0.88
C LYS A 262 12.51 -20.67 -0.51
N LYS A 263 11.97 -21.67 -1.21
CA LYS A 263 12.36 -22.00 -2.58
C LYS A 263 12.10 -20.84 -3.55
N MET A 264 10.97 -20.16 -3.40
CA MET A 264 10.63 -18.98 -4.19
C MET A 264 11.65 -17.86 -3.98
N LEU A 265 11.98 -17.51 -2.73
CA LEU A 265 12.93 -16.46 -2.42
C LEU A 265 14.34 -16.76 -2.96
N ILE A 266 14.80 -18.03 -2.85
CA ILE A 266 16.07 -18.48 -3.42
C ILE A 266 16.06 -18.35 -4.94
N ALA A 267 14.98 -18.79 -5.61
CA ALA A 267 14.85 -18.75 -7.06
C ALA A 267 14.79 -17.32 -7.62
N SER A 268 14.28 -16.37 -6.83
CA SER A 268 14.25 -14.93 -7.15
C SER A 268 15.53 -14.20 -6.72
N GLU A 269 16.55 -14.91 -6.27
CA GLU A 269 17.83 -14.35 -5.79
C GLU A 269 17.67 -13.32 -4.65
N THR A 270 16.60 -13.46 -3.86
CA THR A 270 16.35 -12.59 -2.71
C THR A 270 17.52 -12.65 -1.71
N PRO A 271 18.11 -11.51 -1.35
CA PRO A 271 19.24 -11.50 -0.42
C PRO A 271 18.84 -11.95 0.99
N ARG A 272 19.82 -12.38 1.78
CA ARG A 272 19.67 -12.76 3.20
C ARG A 272 18.85 -14.03 3.46
N VAL A 273 18.44 -14.76 2.45
CA VAL A 273 17.77 -16.05 2.62
C VAL A 273 18.83 -17.12 2.95
N GLU A 274 18.72 -17.73 4.13
CA GLU A 274 19.59 -18.85 4.48
C GLU A 274 19.27 -20.09 3.62
N GLY A 275 20.27 -20.63 2.98
CA GLY A 275 20.19 -21.78 2.07
C GLY A 275 19.74 -23.10 2.74
#